data_3a9923be381d7917c500725fa052b42e
#
_entry.id   3a9923be381d7917c500725fa052b42e
#
_cell.length_a   1.000
_cell.length_b   1.000
_cell.length_c   1.000
_cell.angle_alpha   90.00
_cell.angle_beta   90.00
_cell.angle_gamma   90.00
#
_symmetry.space_group_name_H-M   'P 1'
#
loop_
_entity.id
_entity.type
_entity.pdbx_description
1 polymer ?
#
loop_
_entity_poly.entity_id
_entity_poly.type
_entity_poly.pdbx_seq_one_letter_code
_entity_poly.pdbx_strand_id
1 'polypeptide(L)'
;MASAFLPALGRLAVCGGTHGNELSGVYLVQEMERQRKEKGEDAWPIPITTVLSNPRAVKECRRYIDTDMNRCFSRATLSSPITDSSPYELQRAQELNNLLGPKESADAIDMICDLHNTTSNMGLTLIHYTSSDWVNLHICKYLQTKITKVPVRVLVLDFQISDAYNLESVSKHGITIEVGPQPHGVIRADIYFIMKEAVDMTIDWIHKFNSGTVFEGGDMEAFKFIKSIDYPRNPKTRTLTAAIHPQLQDRDFCLLKRGDPLFLLFSGETVKYEEEEPLHPFFINECAYYEKGIAFHLAKRLTLTIPTVQVQKH
;
A
#
# COMPACT_ATOMS: atom_id res chain seq x y z
N MET A 1 -16.38 -14.62 20.49
CA MET A 1 -16.06 -14.98 19.08
C MET A 1 -15.08 -16.16 19.10
N ALA A 2 -15.11 -17.00 18.06
CA ALA A 2 -14.14 -18.09 17.95
C ALA A 2 -12.72 -17.55 17.86
N SER A 3 -11.76 -18.21 18.51
CA SER A 3 -10.33 -17.87 18.37
C SER A 3 -9.75 -18.61 17.18
N ALA A 4 -8.94 -17.90 16.38
CA ALA A 4 -8.17 -18.48 15.30
C ALA A 4 -6.72 -18.72 15.75
N PHE A 5 -6.20 -19.92 15.48
CA PHE A 5 -4.81 -20.28 15.71
C PHE A 5 -4.07 -20.15 14.39
N LEU A 6 -3.05 -19.32 14.35
CA LEU A 6 -2.29 -19.03 13.13
C LEU A 6 -0.82 -19.41 13.31
N PRO A 7 -0.12 -19.80 12.23
CA PRO A 7 1.32 -20.07 12.27
C PRO A 7 2.11 -18.85 12.73
N ALA A 8 3.26 -19.07 13.37
CA ALA A 8 4.23 -18.01 13.63
C ALA A 8 4.76 -17.41 12.34
N LEU A 9 5.07 -16.13 12.35
CA LEU A 9 5.66 -15.40 11.22
C LEU A 9 7.19 -15.36 11.40
N GLY A 10 7.89 -16.22 10.68
CA GLY A 10 9.34 -16.39 10.81
C GLY A 10 10.18 -15.43 9.97
N ARG A 11 9.61 -14.86 8.91
CA ARG A 11 10.36 -14.04 7.95
C ARG A 11 9.52 -12.83 7.48
N LEU A 12 10.05 -11.62 7.69
CA LEU A 12 9.48 -10.36 7.20
C LEU A 12 10.39 -9.74 6.16
N ALA A 13 9.85 -9.26 5.03
CA ALA A 13 10.54 -8.34 4.14
C ALA A 13 9.96 -6.94 4.28
N VAL A 14 10.86 -5.94 4.33
CA VAL A 14 10.51 -4.52 4.21
C VAL A 14 11.09 -4.02 2.90
N CYS A 15 10.19 -3.67 1.98
CA CYS A 15 10.52 -3.28 0.61
C CYS A 15 10.28 -1.78 0.44
N GLY A 16 11.25 -1.07 -0.14
CA GLY A 16 11.12 0.34 -0.45
C GLY A 16 11.66 0.67 -1.84
N GLY A 17 11.17 1.75 -2.43
CA GLY A 17 11.59 2.15 -3.77
C GLY A 17 11.05 1.25 -4.88
N THR A 18 9.93 0.61 -4.68
CA THR A 18 9.11 -0.03 -5.73
C THR A 18 8.77 1.01 -6.80
N HIS A 19 8.46 2.22 -6.37
CA HIS A 19 8.52 3.42 -7.18
C HIS A 19 9.72 4.27 -6.74
N GLY A 20 10.66 4.53 -7.66
CA GLY A 20 11.97 5.09 -7.32
C GLY A 20 11.96 6.55 -6.87
N ASN A 21 10.88 7.28 -7.09
CA ASN A 21 10.69 8.67 -6.65
C ASN A 21 9.88 8.81 -5.35
N GLU A 22 9.51 7.72 -4.70
CA GLU A 22 8.83 7.66 -3.41
C GLU A 22 9.87 7.50 -2.30
N LEU A 23 10.49 8.62 -1.89
CA LEU A 23 11.78 8.60 -1.20
C LEU A 23 11.74 8.13 0.26
N SER A 24 10.61 8.24 0.98
CA SER A 24 10.60 7.83 2.40
C SER A 24 10.87 6.34 2.57
N GLY A 25 10.26 5.48 1.73
CA GLY A 25 10.52 4.04 1.73
C GLY A 25 11.95 3.69 1.32
N VAL A 26 12.50 4.42 0.33
CA VAL A 26 13.90 4.26 -0.11
C VAL A 26 14.87 4.48 1.04
N TYR A 27 14.76 5.64 1.72
CA TYR A 27 15.68 5.98 2.80
C TYR A 27 15.44 5.13 4.06
N LEU A 28 14.21 4.71 4.32
CA LEU A 28 13.92 3.83 5.45
C LEU A 28 14.60 2.46 5.28
N VAL A 29 14.49 1.87 4.10
CA VAL A 29 15.15 0.57 3.79
C VAL A 29 16.68 0.71 3.87
N GLN A 30 17.25 1.80 3.37
CA GLN A 30 18.69 2.06 3.47
C GLN A 30 19.15 2.23 4.94
N GLU A 31 18.37 2.93 5.76
CA GLU A 31 18.66 3.09 7.18
C GLU A 31 18.55 1.77 7.94
N MET A 32 17.55 0.95 7.64
CA MET A 32 17.43 -0.40 8.21
C MET A 32 18.62 -1.28 7.81
N GLU A 33 19.06 -1.22 6.55
CA GLU A 33 20.24 -1.95 6.10
C GLU A 33 21.53 -1.48 6.82
N ARG A 34 21.66 -0.17 7.07
CA ARG A 34 22.77 0.38 7.88
C ARG A 34 22.73 -0.18 9.30
N GLN A 35 21.56 -0.17 9.93
CA GLN A 35 21.38 -0.72 11.29
C GLN A 35 21.71 -2.21 11.36
N ARG A 36 21.35 -2.99 10.35
CA ARG A 36 21.69 -4.40 10.26
C ARG A 36 23.22 -4.61 10.19
N LYS A 37 23.92 -3.79 9.40
CA LYS A 37 25.39 -3.86 9.31
C LYS A 37 26.09 -3.50 10.61
N GLU A 38 25.52 -2.58 11.39
CA GLU A 38 26.10 -2.14 12.67
C GLU A 38 25.79 -3.07 13.83
N LYS A 39 24.57 -3.63 13.90
CA LYS A 39 24.09 -4.43 15.05
C LYS A 39 24.08 -5.94 14.80
N GLY A 40 24.29 -6.39 13.55
CA GLY A 40 24.20 -7.80 13.16
C GLY A 40 22.76 -8.29 13.02
N GLU A 41 22.60 -9.61 13.04
CA GLU A 41 21.30 -10.30 12.88
C GLU A 41 20.31 -9.96 14.01
N ASP A 42 20.80 -9.58 15.18
CA ASP A 42 19.99 -9.21 16.36
C ASP A 42 19.48 -7.76 16.33
N ALA A 43 19.57 -7.07 15.18
CA ALA A 43 19.09 -5.68 15.06
C ALA A 43 17.57 -5.57 15.33
N TRP A 44 16.82 -6.64 15.12
CA TRP A 44 15.37 -6.74 15.37
C TRP A 44 15.02 -8.07 16.05
N PRO A 45 13.88 -8.13 16.76
CA PRO A 45 13.45 -9.34 17.46
C PRO A 45 12.95 -10.47 16.54
N ILE A 46 12.90 -10.24 15.24
CA ILE A 46 12.53 -11.20 14.20
C ILE A 46 13.47 -11.04 12.99
N PRO A 47 13.70 -12.09 12.18
CA PRO A 47 14.46 -11.98 10.95
C PRO A 47 13.80 -11.02 9.95
N ILE A 48 14.53 -10.00 9.50
CA ILE A 48 14.06 -9.02 8.52
C ILE A 48 14.97 -9.00 7.30
N THR A 49 14.36 -9.11 6.12
CA THR A 49 15.02 -8.85 4.83
C THR A 49 14.66 -7.45 4.35
N THR A 50 15.65 -6.59 4.18
CA THR A 50 15.47 -5.26 3.59
C THR A 50 15.69 -5.32 2.08
N VAL A 51 14.79 -4.71 1.31
CA VAL A 51 14.85 -4.76 -0.16
C VAL A 51 14.68 -3.38 -0.77
N LEU A 52 15.68 -2.95 -1.55
CA LEU A 52 15.51 -1.85 -2.49
C LEU A 52 14.95 -2.42 -3.79
N SER A 53 13.64 -2.24 -4.00
CA SER A 53 12.88 -3.01 -5.00
C SER A 53 13.28 -2.65 -6.43
N ASN A 54 13.37 -1.34 -6.78
CA ASN A 54 13.68 -0.85 -8.11
C ASN A 54 14.93 0.08 -8.10
N PRO A 55 16.14 -0.47 -7.96
CA PRO A 55 17.35 0.34 -7.78
C PRO A 55 17.66 1.28 -8.95
N ARG A 56 17.28 0.95 -10.19
CA ARG A 56 17.48 1.84 -11.35
C ARG A 56 16.54 3.04 -11.30
N ALA A 57 15.27 2.82 -11.02
CA ALA A 57 14.30 3.90 -10.87
C ALA A 57 14.64 4.82 -9.68
N VAL A 58 15.12 4.25 -8.56
CA VAL A 58 15.63 5.01 -7.40
C VAL A 58 16.80 5.89 -7.79
N LYS A 59 17.79 5.34 -8.52
CA LYS A 59 18.97 6.11 -8.98
C LYS A 59 18.60 7.31 -9.85
N GLU A 60 17.57 7.15 -10.70
CA GLU A 60 17.08 8.20 -11.60
C GLU A 60 16.01 9.09 -10.95
N CYS A 61 15.59 8.77 -9.71
CA CYS A 61 14.47 9.42 -9.03
C CYS A 61 13.20 9.47 -9.88
N ARG A 62 12.85 8.35 -10.50
CA ARG A 62 11.67 8.18 -11.37
C ARG A 62 10.75 7.14 -10.77
N ARG A 63 9.47 7.19 -11.14
CA ARG A 63 8.52 6.17 -10.71
C ARG A 63 8.94 4.78 -11.17
N TYR A 64 9.29 4.63 -12.45
CA TYR A 64 9.80 3.40 -13.09
C TYR A 64 10.71 3.76 -14.26
N ILE A 65 11.41 2.78 -14.83
CA ILE A 65 12.26 2.92 -16.01
C ILE A 65 11.43 2.68 -17.28
N ASP A 66 10.89 1.48 -17.45
CA ASP A 66 10.16 1.03 -18.63
C ASP A 66 8.66 0.85 -18.37
N THR A 67 8.28 0.31 -17.20
CA THR A 67 6.89 0.04 -16.83
C THR A 67 6.69 0.05 -15.31
N ASP A 68 5.45 0.28 -14.86
CA ASP A 68 5.12 0.29 -13.42
C ASP A 68 5.38 -1.08 -12.79
N MET A 69 6.35 -1.16 -11.88
CA MET A 69 6.74 -2.41 -11.22
C MET A 69 5.55 -3.07 -10.51
N ASN A 70 4.65 -2.27 -9.89
CA ASN A 70 3.42 -2.77 -9.27
C ASN A 70 2.33 -3.17 -10.29
N ARG A 71 2.74 -3.59 -11.49
CA ARG A 71 1.92 -4.29 -12.50
C ARG A 71 2.63 -5.56 -13.02
N CYS A 72 3.81 -5.90 -12.45
CA CYS A 72 4.65 -6.97 -12.96
C CYS A 72 4.58 -8.28 -12.15
N PHE A 73 3.77 -8.35 -11.09
CA PHE A 73 3.70 -9.55 -10.22
C PHE A 73 2.46 -10.43 -10.46
N SER A 74 1.79 -10.29 -11.61
CA SER A 74 0.76 -11.26 -12.01
C SER A 74 1.40 -12.61 -12.37
N ARG A 75 0.65 -13.70 -12.25
CA ARG A 75 1.14 -15.03 -12.67
C ARG A 75 1.66 -15.04 -14.11
N ALA A 76 0.94 -14.36 -15.01
CA ALA A 76 1.30 -14.29 -16.42
C ALA A 76 2.64 -13.59 -16.63
N THR A 77 2.87 -12.45 -15.97
CA THR A 77 4.13 -11.71 -16.06
C THR A 77 5.29 -12.43 -15.40
N LEU A 78 5.08 -13.04 -14.22
CA LEU A 78 6.12 -13.78 -13.50
C LEU A 78 6.57 -15.06 -14.22
N SER A 79 5.72 -15.65 -15.06
CA SER A 79 6.06 -16.84 -15.88
C SER A 79 6.45 -16.52 -17.32
N SER A 80 6.44 -15.24 -17.72
CA SER A 80 6.81 -14.87 -19.09
C SER A 80 8.31 -15.03 -19.33
N PRO A 81 8.73 -15.45 -20.54
CA PRO A 81 10.15 -15.53 -20.89
C PRO A 81 10.81 -14.15 -20.84
N ILE A 82 12.01 -14.08 -20.26
CA ILE A 82 12.85 -12.88 -20.28
C ILE A 82 13.73 -12.92 -21.54
N THR A 83 13.75 -11.79 -22.25
CA THR A 83 14.61 -11.54 -23.40
C THR A 83 15.38 -10.23 -23.19
N ASP A 84 16.37 -9.92 -24.03
CA ASP A 84 17.13 -8.68 -23.96
C ASP A 84 16.26 -7.43 -24.17
N SER A 85 15.10 -7.59 -24.80
CA SER A 85 14.10 -6.51 -25.00
C SER A 85 13.03 -6.44 -23.94
N SER A 86 13.04 -7.32 -22.93
CA SER A 86 12.05 -7.30 -21.85
C SER A 86 12.20 -6.04 -20.99
N PRO A 87 11.10 -5.40 -20.58
CA PRO A 87 11.13 -4.27 -19.65
C PRO A 87 11.95 -4.57 -18.41
N TYR A 88 12.71 -3.60 -17.91
CA TYR A 88 13.56 -3.77 -16.73
C TYR A 88 12.75 -4.23 -15.50
N GLU A 89 11.59 -3.60 -15.27
CA GLU A 89 10.75 -3.93 -14.13
C GLU A 89 10.18 -5.36 -14.20
N LEU A 90 9.96 -5.90 -15.38
CA LEU A 90 9.56 -7.30 -15.55
C LEU A 90 10.68 -8.25 -15.14
N GLN A 91 11.92 -8.00 -15.58
CA GLN A 91 13.08 -8.78 -15.18
C GLN A 91 13.27 -8.71 -13.66
N ARG A 92 13.19 -7.48 -13.11
CA ARG A 92 13.37 -7.26 -11.68
C ARG A 92 12.26 -7.89 -10.84
N ALA A 93 11.01 -7.89 -11.30
CA ALA A 93 9.90 -8.55 -10.63
C ALA A 93 10.13 -10.08 -10.53
N GLN A 94 10.66 -10.72 -11.57
CA GLN A 94 11.01 -12.14 -11.51
C GLN A 94 12.16 -12.41 -10.55
N GLU A 95 13.19 -11.55 -10.51
CA GLU A 95 14.26 -11.66 -9.50
C GLU A 95 13.69 -11.55 -8.07
N LEU A 96 12.81 -10.58 -7.81
CA LEU A 96 12.18 -10.40 -6.50
C LEU A 96 11.24 -11.56 -6.15
N ASN A 97 10.53 -12.11 -7.12
CA ASN A 97 9.72 -13.31 -6.90
C ASN A 97 10.58 -14.53 -6.56
N ASN A 98 11.77 -14.68 -7.14
CA ASN A 98 12.70 -15.75 -6.77
C ASN A 98 13.32 -15.52 -5.39
N LEU A 99 13.55 -14.27 -5.00
CA LEU A 99 14.14 -13.91 -3.70
C LEU A 99 13.16 -14.09 -2.53
N LEU A 100 11.92 -13.63 -2.71
CA LEU A 100 10.91 -13.51 -1.64
C LEU A 100 9.79 -14.54 -1.71
N GLY A 101 9.63 -15.19 -2.86
CA GLY A 101 8.60 -16.17 -3.16
C GLY A 101 9.15 -17.60 -3.27
N PRO A 102 8.76 -18.34 -4.30
CA PRO A 102 7.82 -17.96 -5.37
C PRO A 102 6.42 -17.64 -4.88
N LYS A 103 5.74 -16.73 -5.57
CA LYS A 103 4.35 -16.37 -5.29
C LYS A 103 3.46 -17.61 -5.18
N GLU A 104 2.60 -17.67 -4.15
CA GLU A 104 1.68 -18.78 -3.85
C GLU A 104 2.39 -20.11 -3.50
N SER A 105 3.69 -20.08 -3.25
CA SER A 105 4.45 -21.24 -2.78
C SER A 105 4.45 -21.31 -1.24
N ALA A 106 4.60 -22.52 -0.70
CA ALA A 106 4.83 -22.72 0.72
C ALA A 106 6.15 -22.07 1.20
N ASP A 107 7.14 -21.93 0.29
CA ASP A 107 8.44 -21.33 0.56
C ASP A 107 8.43 -19.79 0.50
N ALA A 108 7.33 -19.18 0.05
CA ALA A 108 7.19 -17.72 0.03
C ALA A 108 7.42 -17.14 1.44
N ILE A 109 8.01 -15.96 1.49
CA ILE A 109 8.22 -15.22 2.74
C ILE A 109 6.87 -14.99 3.45
N ASP A 110 6.87 -14.98 4.79
CA ASP A 110 5.61 -14.94 5.51
C ASP A 110 4.91 -13.59 5.33
N MET A 111 5.68 -12.49 5.36
CA MET A 111 5.10 -11.16 5.19
C MET A 111 5.99 -10.22 4.38
N ILE A 112 5.36 -9.39 3.55
CA ILE A 112 5.97 -8.23 2.89
C ILE A 112 5.25 -6.96 3.32
N CYS A 113 6.02 -5.96 3.78
CA CYS A 113 5.60 -4.57 3.87
C CYS A 113 6.20 -3.80 2.69
N ASP A 114 5.39 -3.40 1.72
CA ASP A 114 5.81 -2.55 0.60
C ASP A 114 5.52 -1.08 0.92
N LEU A 115 6.57 -0.25 0.89
CA LEU A 115 6.55 1.13 1.39
C LEU A 115 6.35 2.11 0.24
N HIS A 116 5.28 2.89 0.32
CA HIS A 116 4.88 3.85 -0.71
C HIS A 116 4.61 5.24 -0.17
N ASN A 117 4.77 6.24 -1.05
CA ASN A 117 4.34 7.60 -0.82
C ASN A 117 3.38 8.08 -1.90
N THR A 118 2.38 8.83 -1.49
CA THR A 118 1.41 9.47 -2.38
C THR A 118 1.47 11.00 -2.25
N THR A 119 1.15 11.70 -3.32
CA THR A 119 0.95 13.16 -3.29
C THR A 119 -0.39 13.54 -2.66
N SER A 120 -1.32 12.59 -2.52
CA SER A 120 -2.64 12.79 -1.93
C SER A 120 -2.60 12.79 -0.40
N ASN A 121 -3.56 13.46 0.24
CA ASN A 121 -3.64 13.58 1.69
C ASN A 121 -4.21 12.32 2.36
N MET A 122 -3.58 11.18 2.10
CA MET A 122 -4.02 9.86 2.57
C MET A 122 -3.77 9.62 4.06
N GLY A 123 -2.91 10.41 4.71
CA GLY A 123 -2.41 10.09 6.04
C GLY A 123 -1.57 8.81 6.01
N LEU A 124 -1.76 7.91 6.96
CA LEU A 124 -1.25 6.54 6.91
C LEU A 124 -2.37 5.61 6.46
N THR A 125 -2.23 5.04 5.28
CA THR A 125 -3.20 4.08 4.74
C THR A 125 -2.54 2.71 4.56
N LEU A 126 -3.17 1.69 5.11
CA LEU A 126 -2.75 0.29 5.03
C LEU A 126 -3.64 -0.40 4.00
N ILE A 127 -3.04 -0.87 2.91
CA ILE A 127 -3.78 -1.47 1.80
C ILE A 127 -3.49 -2.97 1.75
N HIS A 128 -4.53 -3.78 1.68
CA HIS A 128 -4.42 -5.23 1.52
C HIS A 128 -5.59 -5.81 0.69
N TYR A 129 -5.50 -7.10 0.35
CA TYR A 129 -6.35 -7.68 -0.71
C TYR A 129 -7.68 -8.23 -0.22
N THR A 130 -7.75 -8.79 0.97
CA THR A 130 -8.92 -9.58 1.38
C THR A 130 -9.32 -9.31 2.83
N SER A 131 -10.63 -9.31 3.08
CA SER A 131 -11.21 -9.18 4.43
C SER A 131 -11.10 -10.47 5.28
N SER A 132 -10.36 -11.49 4.82
CA SER A 132 -10.14 -12.75 5.55
C SER A 132 -8.69 -13.02 5.94
N ASP A 133 -7.76 -12.10 5.63
CA ASP A 133 -6.38 -12.19 6.13
C ASP A 133 -6.30 -11.65 7.55
N TRP A 134 -6.50 -12.55 8.53
CA TRP A 134 -6.52 -12.18 9.95
C TRP A 134 -5.20 -11.62 10.47
N VAL A 135 -4.05 -12.03 9.89
CA VAL A 135 -2.74 -11.46 10.24
C VAL A 135 -2.70 -9.98 9.89
N ASN A 136 -2.95 -9.64 8.62
CA ASN A 136 -2.96 -8.25 8.15
C ASN A 136 -4.01 -7.40 8.89
N LEU A 137 -5.22 -7.93 9.10
CA LEU A 137 -6.27 -7.19 9.78
C LEU A 137 -5.93 -6.89 11.24
N HIS A 138 -5.29 -7.82 11.96
CA HIS A 138 -4.83 -7.57 13.33
C HIS A 138 -3.66 -6.57 13.39
N ILE A 139 -2.72 -6.63 12.45
CA ILE A 139 -1.68 -5.60 12.31
C ILE A 139 -2.34 -4.24 12.05
N CYS A 140 -3.26 -4.15 11.11
CA CYS A 140 -4.00 -2.91 10.84
C CYS A 140 -4.71 -2.36 12.08
N LYS A 141 -5.45 -3.20 12.80
CA LYS A 141 -6.13 -2.83 14.05
C LYS A 141 -5.14 -2.35 15.11
N TYR A 142 -3.99 -3.01 15.22
CA TYR A 142 -2.94 -2.64 16.14
C TYR A 142 -2.37 -1.25 15.82
N LEU A 143 -2.05 -0.99 14.55
CA LEU A 143 -1.57 0.31 14.11
C LEU A 143 -2.63 1.40 14.31
N GLN A 144 -3.92 1.15 14.00
CA GLN A 144 -5.01 2.09 14.27
C GLN A 144 -5.12 2.47 15.76
N THR A 145 -4.78 1.54 16.66
CA THR A 145 -4.84 1.77 18.10
C THR A 145 -3.60 2.51 18.63
N LYS A 146 -2.42 2.25 18.06
CA LYS A 146 -1.13 2.75 18.56
C LYS A 146 -0.72 4.07 17.95
N ILE A 147 -0.96 4.28 16.67
CA ILE A 147 -0.57 5.50 15.95
C ILE A 147 -1.72 6.50 16.04
N THR A 148 -1.51 7.58 16.77
CA THR A 148 -2.53 8.62 17.00
C THR A 148 -2.22 9.98 16.37
N LYS A 149 -1.00 10.15 15.86
CA LYS A 149 -0.53 11.43 15.28
C LYS A 149 -1.18 11.75 13.94
N VAL A 150 -1.60 10.72 13.22
CA VAL A 150 -2.26 10.81 11.91
C VAL A 150 -3.41 9.81 11.86
N PRO A 151 -4.42 10.05 11.03
CA PRO A 151 -5.45 9.05 10.78
C PRO A 151 -4.82 7.80 10.17
N VAL A 152 -5.10 6.62 10.75
CA VAL A 152 -4.70 5.31 10.20
C VAL A 152 -5.92 4.69 9.54
N ARG A 153 -5.88 4.54 8.23
CA ARG A 153 -6.96 4.01 7.42
C ARG A 153 -6.61 2.63 6.88
N VAL A 154 -7.61 1.80 6.75
CA VAL A 154 -7.46 0.44 6.22
C VAL A 154 -8.29 0.34 4.96
N LEU A 155 -7.63 0.04 3.83
CA LEU A 155 -8.26 -0.11 2.54
C LEU A 155 -8.20 -1.58 2.10
N VAL A 156 -9.36 -2.17 1.84
CA VAL A 156 -9.50 -3.53 1.34
C VAL A 156 -9.87 -3.49 -0.14
N LEU A 157 -9.04 -4.10 -0.99
CA LEU A 157 -9.27 -4.13 -2.43
C LEU A 157 -10.28 -5.21 -2.85
N ASP A 158 -10.44 -6.26 -2.04
CA ASP A 158 -11.40 -7.34 -2.18
C ASP A 158 -11.26 -8.15 -3.48
N PHE A 159 -10.03 -8.55 -3.79
CA PHE A 159 -9.76 -9.52 -4.86
C PHE A 159 -8.74 -10.58 -4.40
N GLN A 160 -8.68 -11.68 -5.15
CA GLN A 160 -7.83 -12.81 -4.80
C GLN A 160 -6.35 -12.45 -4.95
N ILE A 161 -5.50 -12.96 -4.03
CA ILE A 161 -4.03 -12.75 -4.11
C ILE A 161 -3.48 -13.28 -5.44
N SER A 162 -4.06 -14.35 -5.99
CA SER A 162 -3.70 -14.87 -7.31
C SER A 162 -3.78 -13.84 -8.43
N ASP A 163 -4.74 -12.92 -8.34
CA ASP A 163 -5.02 -11.91 -9.35
C ASP A 163 -4.26 -10.59 -9.07
N ALA A 164 -3.66 -10.50 -7.90
CA ALA A 164 -2.86 -9.35 -7.50
C ALA A 164 -1.58 -9.25 -8.34
N TYR A 165 -1.18 -8.04 -8.64
CA TYR A 165 -0.03 -7.73 -9.50
C TYR A 165 1.03 -6.84 -8.82
N ASN A 166 0.87 -6.57 -7.54
CA ASN A 166 1.77 -5.76 -6.73
C ASN A 166 2.82 -6.64 -6.04
N LEU A 167 3.93 -6.04 -5.61
CA LEU A 167 5.06 -6.73 -5.00
C LEU A 167 4.67 -7.54 -3.76
N GLU A 168 3.91 -6.96 -2.86
CA GLU A 168 3.53 -7.58 -1.59
C GLU A 168 2.67 -8.85 -1.77
N SER A 169 2.06 -9.03 -2.96
CA SER A 169 1.31 -10.25 -3.29
C SER A 169 2.19 -11.51 -3.47
N VAL A 170 3.52 -11.36 -3.46
CA VAL A 170 4.46 -12.48 -3.51
C VAL A 170 4.50 -13.25 -2.19
N SER A 171 4.26 -12.58 -1.06
CA SER A 171 4.26 -13.19 0.28
C SER A 171 2.94 -13.86 0.64
N LYS A 172 2.96 -14.62 1.75
CA LYS A 172 1.74 -15.21 2.33
C LYS A 172 0.79 -14.15 2.88
N HIS A 173 1.37 -13.09 3.49
CA HIS A 173 0.66 -11.94 4.03
C HIS A 173 1.32 -10.67 3.50
N GLY A 174 0.66 -9.96 2.60
CA GLY A 174 1.19 -8.75 1.99
C GLY A 174 0.42 -7.50 2.40
N ILE A 175 1.13 -6.44 2.74
CA ILE A 175 0.55 -5.14 3.06
C ILE A 175 1.34 -4.01 2.39
N THR A 176 0.61 -3.10 1.74
CA THR A 176 1.15 -1.82 1.31
C THR A 176 1.00 -0.80 2.44
N ILE A 177 2.08 -0.12 2.80
CA ILE A 177 2.09 1.02 3.72
C ILE A 177 2.19 2.29 2.88
N GLU A 178 1.08 2.98 2.70
CA GLU A 178 0.96 4.20 1.89
C GLU A 178 0.89 5.43 2.78
N VAL A 179 1.83 6.37 2.63
CA VAL A 179 1.88 7.58 3.48
C VAL A 179 1.95 8.84 2.62
N GLY A 180 1.07 9.79 2.91
CA GLY A 180 1.02 11.11 2.24
C GLY A 180 0.35 12.19 3.09
N PRO A 181 0.42 13.44 2.62
CA PRO A 181 0.92 13.89 1.32
C PRO A 181 2.45 14.10 1.28
N GLN A 182 3.10 13.60 0.24
CA GLN A 182 4.51 13.88 -0.04
C GLN A 182 4.72 14.02 -1.54
N PRO A 183 5.30 15.13 -2.05
CA PRO A 183 5.67 15.25 -3.45
C PRO A 183 6.67 14.17 -3.86
N HIS A 184 6.58 13.68 -5.10
CA HIS A 184 7.55 12.76 -5.67
C HIS A 184 8.94 13.41 -5.77
N GLY A 185 9.99 12.65 -5.49
CA GLY A 185 11.36 13.14 -5.50
C GLY A 185 11.72 14.05 -4.33
N VAL A 186 10.87 14.13 -3.32
CA VAL A 186 11.11 14.90 -2.09
C VAL A 186 11.01 13.96 -0.89
N ILE A 187 11.81 14.21 0.16
CA ILE A 187 11.65 13.55 1.46
C ILE A 187 11.16 14.57 2.50
N ARG A 188 10.15 14.18 3.25
CA ARG A 188 9.62 14.94 4.39
C ARG A 188 9.85 14.15 5.67
N ALA A 189 10.42 14.79 6.68
CA ALA A 189 10.73 14.13 7.96
C ALA A 189 9.46 13.60 8.66
N ASP A 190 8.38 14.37 8.67
CA ASP A 190 7.10 13.95 9.25
C ASP A 190 6.55 12.66 8.59
N ILE A 191 6.56 12.58 7.26
CA ILE A 191 6.12 11.42 6.49
C ILE A 191 7.05 10.22 6.71
N TYR A 192 8.37 10.46 6.68
CA TYR A 192 9.37 9.42 6.95
C TYR A 192 9.16 8.78 8.33
N PHE A 193 8.97 9.59 9.38
CA PHE A 193 8.80 9.06 10.74
C PHE A 193 7.45 8.39 10.96
N ILE A 194 6.37 8.79 10.26
CA ILE A 194 5.11 8.06 10.26
C ILE A 194 5.29 6.68 9.63
N MET A 195 5.95 6.59 8.48
CA MET A 195 6.25 5.33 7.80
C MET A 195 7.12 4.42 8.68
N LYS A 196 8.18 4.98 9.29
CA LYS A 196 9.03 4.25 10.22
C LYS A 196 8.25 3.71 11.41
N GLU A 197 7.40 4.53 12.04
CA GLU A 197 6.55 4.13 13.17
C GLU A 197 5.61 2.97 12.77
N ALA A 198 5.04 3.00 11.54
CA ALA A 198 4.20 1.92 11.04
C ALA A 198 4.99 0.61 10.88
N VAL A 199 6.21 0.66 10.36
CA VAL A 199 7.09 -0.53 10.25
C VAL A 199 7.48 -1.04 11.63
N ASP A 200 7.92 -0.16 12.54
CA ASP A 200 8.31 -0.53 13.91
C ASP A 200 7.15 -1.20 14.66
N MET A 201 5.91 -0.67 14.54
CA MET A 201 4.71 -1.26 15.15
C MET A 201 4.32 -2.61 14.51
N THR A 202 4.55 -2.78 13.22
CA THR A 202 4.34 -4.07 12.54
C THR A 202 5.31 -5.13 13.09
N ILE A 203 6.59 -4.78 13.24
CA ILE A 203 7.62 -5.66 13.83
C ILE A 203 7.26 -6.00 15.29
N ASP A 204 6.85 -5.02 16.08
CA ASP A 204 6.43 -5.22 17.48
C ASP A 204 5.20 -6.15 17.58
N TRP A 205 4.22 -5.97 16.69
CA TRP A 205 3.07 -6.87 16.64
C TRP A 205 3.48 -8.31 16.34
N ILE A 206 4.31 -8.54 15.32
CA ILE A 206 4.80 -9.87 14.93
C ILE A 206 5.57 -10.51 16.08
N HIS A 207 6.46 -9.76 16.72
CA HIS A 207 7.25 -10.26 17.86
C HIS A 207 6.33 -10.70 19.03
N LYS A 208 5.37 -9.88 19.42
CA LYS A 208 4.38 -10.19 20.45
C LYS A 208 3.53 -11.40 20.09
N PHE A 209 3.05 -11.45 18.84
CA PHE A 209 2.25 -12.58 18.36
C PHE A 209 3.04 -13.88 18.43
N ASN A 210 4.26 -13.91 17.91
CA ASN A 210 5.14 -15.10 17.96
C ASN A 210 5.51 -15.51 19.40
N SER A 211 5.55 -14.55 20.32
CA SER A 211 5.80 -14.78 21.76
C SER A 211 4.56 -15.28 22.52
N GLY A 212 3.45 -15.50 21.84
CA GLY A 212 2.23 -16.06 22.44
C GLY A 212 1.23 -15.03 22.96
N THR A 213 1.41 -13.74 22.64
CA THR A 213 0.39 -12.74 22.98
C THR A 213 -0.91 -13.04 22.22
N VAL A 214 -2.01 -13.04 22.93
CA VAL A 214 -3.35 -13.16 22.36
C VAL A 214 -3.81 -11.76 21.93
N PHE A 215 -4.21 -11.63 20.69
CA PHE A 215 -4.78 -10.39 20.16
C PHE A 215 -6.29 -10.52 20.04
N GLU A 216 -7.00 -9.76 20.87
CA GLU A 216 -8.46 -9.78 20.92
C GLU A 216 -9.08 -9.29 19.60
N GLY A 217 -10.08 -10.05 19.16
CA GLY A 217 -10.88 -9.71 17.99
C GLY A 217 -11.75 -8.47 18.20
N GLY A 218 -12.87 -8.43 17.50
CA GLY A 218 -13.86 -7.35 17.58
C GLY A 218 -13.90 -6.50 16.33
N ASP A 219 -14.61 -5.40 16.40
CA ASP A 219 -14.87 -4.54 15.26
C ASP A 219 -13.70 -3.61 14.97
N MET A 220 -13.50 -3.36 13.68
CA MET A 220 -12.56 -2.35 13.15
C MET A 220 -13.15 -1.65 11.94
N GLU A 221 -12.79 -0.38 11.76
CA GLU A 221 -13.18 0.39 10.59
C GLU A 221 -12.26 0.05 9.40
N ALA A 222 -12.85 -0.11 8.23
CA ALA A 222 -12.14 -0.26 6.98
C ALA A 222 -12.90 0.43 5.83
N PHE A 223 -12.23 0.58 4.70
CA PHE A 223 -12.77 1.09 3.45
C PHE A 223 -12.62 0.04 2.36
N LYS A 224 -13.69 -0.22 1.62
CA LYS A 224 -13.68 -1.14 0.48
C LYS A 224 -13.65 -0.33 -0.80
N PHE A 225 -12.69 -0.59 -1.68
CA PHE A 225 -12.64 -0.02 -3.03
C PHE A 225 -13.92 -0.32 -3.81
N ILE A 226 -14.48 0.68 -4.49
CA ILE A 226 -15.68 0.55 -5.32
C ILE A 226 -15.35 0.81 -6.78
N LYS A 227 -14.79 1.98 -7.12
CA LYS A 227 -14.49 2.37 -8.51
C LYS A 227 -13.54 3.55 -8.59
N SER A 228 -13.05 3.80 -9.80
CA SER A 228 -12.22 4.96 -10.14
C SER A 228 -13.04 6.01 -10.90
N ILE A 229 -12.70 7.27 -10.70
CA ILE A 229 -13.27 8.42 -11.41
C ILE A 229 -12.14 9.10 -12.19
N ASP A 230 -12.35 9.33 -13.51
CA ASP A 230 -11.44 10.12 -14.32
C ASP A 230 -11.82 11.61 -14.30
N TYR A 231 -10.88 12.44 -14.67
CA TYR A 231 -11.12 13.86 -14.92
C TYR A 231 -12.08 14.07 -16.08
N PRO A 232 -12.90 15.15 -16.07
CA PRO A 232 -13.58 15.61 -17.27
C PRO A 232 -12.59 15.89 -18.40
N ARG A 233 -12.87 15.34 -19.59
CA ARG A 233 -12.00 15.45 -20.76
C ARG A 233 -12.76 15.92 -21.98
N ASN A 234 -12.06 16.62 -22.84
CA ASN A 234 -12.57 16.90 -24.19
C ASN A 234 -12.79 15.58 -24.95
N PRO A 235 -13.98 15.30 -25.48
CA PRO A 235 -14.27 14.02 -26.11
C PRO A 235 -13.45 13.72 -27.36
N LYS A 236 -12.98 14.77 -28.06
CA LYS A 236 -12.21 14.62 -29.31
C LYS A 236 -10.70 14.55 -29.06
N THR A 237 -10.18 15.45 -28.23
CA THR A 237 -8.72 15.57 -28.00
C THR A 237 -8.23 14.78 -26.80
N ARG A 238 -9.13 14.31 -25.92
CA ARG A 238 -8.84 13.65 -24.64
C ARG A 238 -8.08 14.51 -23.64
N THR A 239 -7.86 15.79 -23.94
CA THR A 239 -7.25 16.74 -23.00
C THR A 239 -8.15 17.01 -21.80
N LEU A 240 -7.56 17.28 -20.64
CA LEU A 240 -8.30 17.66 -19.44
C LEU A 240 -9.07 18.97 -19.66
N THR A 241 -10.29 19.05 -19.12
CA THR A 241 -11.13 20.24 -19.15
C THR A 241 -11.46 20.77 -17.75
N ALA A 242 -10.96 20.10 -16.71
CA ALA A 242 -11.21 20.44 -15.31
C ALA A 242 -10.03 20.06 -14.42
N ALA A 243 -10.02 20.64 -13.22
CA ALA A 243 -9.21 20.20 -12.08
C ALA A 243 -10.10 19.72 -10.94
N ILE A 244 -9.53 19.08 -9.92
CA ILE A 244 -10.24 18.79 -8.66
C ILE A 244 -10.79 20.10 -8.09
N HIS A 245 -12.04 20.07 -7.65
CA HIS A 245 -12.66 21.27 -7.05
C HIS A 245 -11.92 21.66 -5.76
N PRO A 246 -11.66 22.95 -5.48
CA PRO A 246 -10.94 23.41 -4.29
C PRO A 246 -11.53 22.90 -2.96
N GLN A 247 -12.84 22.68 -2.90
CA GLN A 247 -13.51 22.13 -1.71
C GLN A 247 -13.31 20.62 -1.52
N LEU A 248 -12.83 19.91 -2.54
CA LEU A 248 -12.52 18.47 -2.49
C LEU A 248 -11.01 18.21 -2.37
N GLN A 249 -10.18 19.09 -2.91
CA GLN A 249 -8.72 18.94 -2.88
C GLN A 249 -8.21 18.65 -1.46
N ASP A 250 -7.35 17.65 -1.30
CA ASP A 250 -6.72 17.22 -0.04
C ASP A 250 -7.71 16.71 1.04
N ARG A 251 -8.93 16.36 0.65
CA ARG A 251 -9.96 15.86 1.57
C ARG A 251 -10.18 14.35 1.43
N ASP A 252 -9.11 13.61 1.31
CA ASP A 252 -9.16 12.15 1.22
C ASP A 252 -9.96 11.54 2.37
N PHE A 253 -10.77 10.54 2.05
CA PHE A 253 -11.71 9.85 2.93
C PHE A 253 -12.82 10.73 3.55
N CYS A 254 -13.04 11.95 3.06
CA CYS A 254 -14.27 12.67 3.42
C CYS A 254 -15.51 11.93 2.92
N LEU A 255 -16.67 12.24 3.48
CA LEU A 255 -17.93 11.69 2.97
C LEU A 255 -18.45 12.58 1.84
N LEU A 256 -18.52 12.06 0.62
CA LEU A 256 -19.18 12.67 -0.52
C LEU A 256 -20.66 12.33 -0.52
N LYS A 257 -21.49 13.35 -0.69
CA LYS A 257 -22.94 13.23 -0.84
C LYS A 257 -23.37 13.84 -2.16
N ARG A 258 -24.51 13.41 -2.67
CA ARG A 258 -25.10 13.98 -3.87
C ARG A 258 -25.14 15.51 -3.79
N GLY A 259 -24.66 16.17 -4.84
CA GLY A 259 -24.56 17.63 -4.94
C GLY A 259 -23.22 18.21 -4.49
N ASP A 260 -22.34 17.44 -3.83
CA ASP A 260 -21.02 17.91 -3.44
C ASP A 260 -20.13 18.17 -4.67
N PRO A 261 -19.28 19.19 -4.66
CA PRO A 261 -18.44 19.55 -5.79
C PRO A 261 -17.29 18.54 -5.98
N LEU A 262 -17.12 18.05 -7.20
CA LEU A 262 -16.03 17.15 -7.59
C LEU A 262 -14.93 17.86 -8.38
N PHE A 263 -15.34 18.56 -9.46
CA PHE A 263 -14.41 19.22 -10.35
C PHE A 263 -14.85 20.67 -10.61
N LEU A 264 -13.85 21.51 -10.86
CA LEU A 264 -14.03 22.85 -11.40
C LEU A 264 -13.56 22.84 -12.85
N LEU A 265 -14.48 23.03 -13.80
CA LEU A 265 -14.16 23.17 -15.21
C LEU A 265 -13.31 24.42 -15.45
N PHE A 266 -12.44 24.42 -16.44
CA PHE A 266 -11.68 25.61 -16.81
C PHE A 266 -12.55 26.74 -17.34
N SER A 267 -13.84 26.46 -17.69
CA SER A 267 -14.88 27.47 -17.98
C SER A 267 -15.45 28.13 -16.72
N GLY A 268 -15.16 27.63 -15.51
CA GLY A 268 -15.67 28.13 -14.23
C GLY A 268 -16.88 27.37 -13.70
N GLU A 269 -17.43 26.42 -14.42
CA GLU A 269 -18.57 25.60 -13.97
C GLU A 269 -18.12 24.49 -13.01
N THR A 270 -18.99 24.14 -12.05
CA THR A 270 -18.75 23.05 -11.10
C THR A 270 -19.45 21.76 -11.54
N VAL A 271 -18.68 20.68 -11.65
CA VAL A 271 -19.20 19.32 -11.80
C VAL A 271 -19.42 18.74 -10.39
N LYS A 272 -20.61 18.19 -10.16
CA LYS A 272 -21.05 17.68 -8.85
C LYS A 272 -21.14 16.16 -8.82
N TYR A 273 -21.10 15.61 -7.60
CA TYR A 273 -21.37 14.20 -7.35
C TYR A 273 -22.87 13.92 -7.54
N GLU A 274 -23.23 13.03 -8.46
CA GLU A 274 -24.64 12.79 -8.85
C GLU A 274 -25.22 11.48 -8.28
N GLU A 275 -24.39 10.65 -7.62
CA GLU A 275 -24.83 9.35 -7.12
C GLU A 275 -25.60 9.49 -5.81
N GLU A 276 -26.56 8.59 -5.60
CA GLU A 276 -27.38 8.56 -4.38
C GLU A 276 -26.60 7.97 -3.19
N GLU A 277 -25.70 6.99 -3.45
CA GLU A 277 -24.92 6.36 -2.39
C GLU A 277 -23.77 7.29 -1.96
N PRO A 278 -23.68 7.67 -0.67
CA PRO A 278 -22.54 8.41 -0.15
C PRO A 278 -21.29 7.51 -0.14
N LEU A 279 -20.19 7.98 -0.74
CA LEU A 279 -18.92 7.27 -0.81
C LEU A 279 -17.76 8.16 -0.32
N HIS A 280 -16.59 7.56 -0.13
CA HIS A 280 -15.39 8.21 0.35
C HIS A 280 -14.33 8.27 -0.75
N PRO A 281 -13.94 9.45 -1.25
CA PRO A 281 -12.87 9.60 -2.22
C PRO A 281 -11.50 9.38 -1.55
N PHE A 282 -10.56 8.79 -2.29
CA PHE A 282 -9.20 8.62 -1.85
C PHE A 282 -8.23 8.63 -3.05
N PHE A 283 -6.95 8.85 -2.82
CA PHE A 283 -5.97 9.21 -3.84
C PHE A 283 -6.43 10.39 -4.69
N ILE A 284 -6.97 11.42 -4.01
CA ILE A 284 -7.47 12.63 -4.69
C ILE A 284 -6.27 13.35 -5.30
N ASN A 285 -6.33 13.54 -6.63
CA ASN A 285 -5.30 14.25 -7.39
C ASN A 285 -3.90 13.65 -7.25
N GLU A 286 -3.81 12.30 -7.21
CA GLU A 286 -2.54 11.61 -7.15
C GLU A 286 -1.77 11.78 -8.45
N CYS A 287 -0.55 12.33 -8.34
CA CYS A 287 0.31 12.65 -9.49
C CYS A 287 0.55 11.44 -10.40
N ALA A 288 0.79 10.26 -9.83
CA ALA A 288 1.04 9.03 -10.57
C ALA A 288 -0.17 8.50 -11.35
N TYR A 289 -1.37 9.05 -11.11
CA TYR A 289 -2.61 8.54 -11.70
C TYR A 289 -3.09 9.34 -12.91
N TYR A 290 -2.44 10.47 -13.23
CA TYR A 290 -2.76 11.25 -14.42
C TYR A 290 -2.59 10.44 -15.72
N GLU A 291 -1.52 9.67 -15.83
CA GLU A 291 -1.29 8.78 -16.98
C GLU A 291 -2.30 7.64 -17.09
N LYS A 292 -2.96 7.29 -15.97
CA LYS A 292 -3.95 6.20 -15.88
C LYS A 292 -5.39 6.70 -16.10
N GLY A 293 -5.59 8.01 -16.24
CA GLY A 293 -6.91 8.60 -16.35
C GLY A 293 -7.73 8.46 -15.06
N ILE A 294 -7.09 8.64 -13.90
CA ILE A 294 -7.74 8.55 -12.60
C ILE A 294 -7.54 9.87 -11.85
N ALA A 295 -8.65 10.52 -11.50
CA ALA A 295 -8.68 11.71 -10.68
C ALA A 295 -8.69 11.37 -9.18
N PHE A 296 -9.43 10.34 -8.82
CA PHE A 296 -9.52 9.73 -7.49
C PHE A 296 -10.24 8.39 -7.57
N HIS A 297 -10.13 7.61 -6.52
CA HIS A 297 -10.95 6.42 -6.30
C HIS A 297 -12.08 6.70 -5.33
N LEU A 298 -13.10 5.86 -5.34
CA LEU A 298 -14.21 5.87 -4.39
C LEU A 298 -14.21 4.58 -3.58
N ALA A 299 -14.42 4.70 -2.28
CA ALA A 299 -14.57 3.60 -1.36
C ALA A 299 -15.85 3.70 -0.54
N LYS A 300 -16.34 2.55 -0.10
CA LYS A 300 -17.40 2.41 0.89
C LYS A 300 -16.78 2.13 2.25
N ARG A 301 -17.16 2.91 3.25
CA ARG A 301 -16.81 2.65 4.64
C ARG A 301 -17.58 1.43 5.15
N LEU A 302 -16.90 0.55 5.87
CA LEU A 302 -17.49 -0.65 6.45
C LEU A 302 -16.87 -0.97 7.81
N THR A 303 -17.56 -1.79 8.59
CA THR A 303 -17.06 -2.37 9.84
C THR A 303 -16.73 -3.83 9.58
N LEU A 304 -15.49 -4.24 9.84
CA LEU A 304 -15.06 -5.63 9.81
C LEU A 304 -15.03 -6.17 11.23
N THR A 305 -15.68 -7.33 11.46
CA THR A 305 -15.57 -8.06 12.72
C THR A 305 -14.54 -9.16 12.54
N ILE A 306 -13.43 -9.06 13.27
CA ILE A 306 -12.32 -10.01 13.19
C ILE A 306 -12.29 -10.93 14.43
N PRO A 307 -11.85 -12.20 14.27
CA PRO A 307 -11.75 -13.14 15.40
C PRO A 307 -10.57 -12.76 16.32
N THR A 308 -10.55 -13.27 17.54
CA THR A 308 -9.33 -13.30 18.37
C THR A 308 -8.29 -14.20 17.71
N VAL A 309 -7.02 -13.79 17.68
CA VAL A 309 -5.92 -14.59 17.12
C VAL A 309 -4.84 -14.86 18.15
N GLN A 310 -4.23 -16.02 18.04
CA GLN A 310 -3.05 -16.43 18.80
C GLN A 310 -2.17 -17.35 17.97
N VAL A 311 -0.89 -17.38 18.29
CA VAL A 311 0.06 -18.26 17.61
C VAL A 311 -0.27 -19.73 17.91
N GLN A 312 -0.22 -20.55 16.88
CA GLN A 312 -0.35 -22.00 17.02
C GLN A 312 0.88 -22.54 17.77
N LYS A 313 0.64 -23.22 18.91
CA LYS A 313 1.71 -23.93 19.63
C LYS A 313 1.99 -25.25 18.89
N HIS A 314 3.25 -25.51 18.62
CA HIS A 314 3.71 -26.80 18.10
C HIS A 314 3.73 -27.87 19.17
#